data_f64d33768c113e6c5e0b94e20e8c79f5
#
_entry.id   f64d33768c113e6c5e0b94e20e8c79f5
#
_cell.length_a   1.000
_cell.length_b   1.000
_cell.length_c   1.000
_cell.angle_alpha   90.00
_cell.angle_beta   90.00
_cell.angle_gamma   90.00
#
_symmetry.space_group_name_H-M   'P 1'
#
loop_
_entity.id
_entity.type
_entity.pdbx_description
1 polymer ?
#
loop_
_entity_poly.entity_id
_entity_poly.type
_entity_poly.pdbx_seq_one_letter_code
_entity_poly.pdbx_strand_id
1 'polypeptide(L)'
;MDTRTKIVPLHELPERLEGRAAHYLSGHFDPLLAEHVRRLAEAREPGRLFVVEVTNPSQPLLAQRARAELVAALSMVDYVVLGDGDAGADADISERFIEHVLNRHVQESRR
;
A
#
# COMPACT_ATOMS: atom_id res chain seq x y z
N MET A 1 -14.78 12.42 -7.34
CA MET A 1 -13.51 12.42 -6.60
C MET A 1 -12.47 11.63 -7.37
N ASP A 2 -11.26 12.16 -7.50
CA ASP A 2 -10.18 11.45 -8.19
C ASP A 2 -9.36 10.64 -7.19
N THR A 3 -9.58 9.33 -7.17
CA THR A 3 -8.90 8.45 -6.22
C THR A 3 -7.40 8.28 -6.51
N ARG A 4 -6.94 8.70 -7.70
CA ARG A 4 -5.51 8.62 -8.03
C ARG A 4 -4.67 9.53 -7.13
N THR A 5 -5.27 10.53 -6.52
CA THR A 5 -4.56 11.40 -5.57
C THR A 5 -4.14 10.65 -4.30
N LYS A 6 -4.69 9.46 -4.06
CA LYS A 6 -4.27 8.60 -2.95
C LYS A 6 -2.90 7.97 -3.19
N ILE A 7 -2.44 7.92 -4.45
CA ILE A 7 -1.15 7.32 -4.79
C ILE A 7 -0.08 8.36 -4.51
N VAL A 8 0.77 8.09 -3.53
CA VAL A 8 1.80 9.04 -3.08
C VAL A 8 3.16 8.34 -3.04
N PRO A 9 4.25 9.10 -3.25
CA PRO A 9 5.58 8.54 -3.05
C PRO A 9 5.79 8.16 -1.59
N LEU A 10 6.55 7.09 -1.35
CA LEU A 10 6.79 6.61 0.01
C LEU A 10 7.39 7.69 0.91
N HIS A 11 8.30 8.51 0.36
CA HIS A 11 8.96 9.55 1.16
C HIS A 11 8.01 10.67 1.59
N GLU A 12 6.86 10.82 0.93
CA GLU A 12 5.87 11.81 1.32
C GLU A 12 4.83 11.26 2.30
N LEU A 13 4.82 9.94 2.51
CA LEU A 13 3.79 9.31 3.33
C LEU A 13 3.77 9.83 4.78
N PRO A 14 4.92 10.00 5.46
CA PRO A 14 4.87 10.52 6.83
C PRO A 14 4.17 11.86 6.96
N GLU A 15 4.37 12.77 6.00
CA GLU A 15 3.69 14.06 5.99
C GLU A 15 2.18 13.90 5.78
N ARG A 16 1.80 12.99 4.90
CA ARG A 16 0.39 12.74 4.60
C ARG A 16 -0.35 12.15 5.80
N LEU A 17 0.33 11.33 6.58
CA LEU A 17 -0.28 10.70 7.75
C LEU A 17 -0.45 11.68 8.92
N GLU A 18 0.32 12.75 8.95
CA GLU A 18 0.23 13.80 9.99
C GLU A 18 0.28 13.24 11.41
N GLY A 19 1.13 12.24 11.63
CA GLY A 19 1.26 11.61 12.94
C GLY A 19 0.15 10.65 13.31
N ARG A 20 -0.82 10.44 12.44
CA ARG A 20 -1.93 9.50 12.71
C ARG A 20 -1.45 8.06 12.59
N ALA A 21 -2.03 7.20 13.41
CA ALA A 21 -1.74 5.77 13.32
C ALA A 21 -2.22 5.21 11.98
N ALA A 22 -1.45 4.28 11.40
CA ALA A 22 -1.78 3.68 10.13
C ALA A 22 -1.52 2.18 10.18
N HIS A 23 -2.30 1.45 9.40
CA HIS A 23 -2.12 0.03 9.17
C HIS A 23 -1.60 -0.15 7.76
N TYR A 24 -0.59 -1.00 7.58
CA TYR A 24 0.13 -1.14 6.32
C TYR A 24 0.06 -2.57 5.80
N LEU A 25 -0.31 -2.71 4.53
CA LEU A 25 -0.29 -3.99 3.83
C LEU A 25 0.39 -3.82 2.49
N SER A 26 0.97 -4.90 1.97
CA SER A 26 1.54 -4.90 0.63
C SER A 26 1.06 -6.11 -0.15
N GLY A 27 1.04 -5.97 -1.46
CA GLY A 27 0.65 -7.06 -2.35
C GLY A 27 0.87 -6.69 -3.80
N HIS A 28 0.79 -7.68 -4.68
CA HIS A 28 0.96 -7.45 -6.12
C HIS A 28 -0.33 -6.95 -6.78
N PHE A 29 -1.47 -7.51 -6.40
CA PHE A 29 -2.79 -7.17 -6.98
C PHE A 29 -2.76 -7.20 -8.51
N ASP A 30 -2.32 -8.30 -9.07
CA ASP A 30 -2.04 -8.42 -10.50
C ASP A 30 -2.83 -9.57 -11.16
N PRO A 31 -4.14 -9.40 -11.42
CA PRO A 31 -4.95 -8.23 -11.12
C PRO A 31 -5.55 -8.23 -9.71
N LEU A 32 -6.19 -7.13 -9.36
CA LEU A 32 -6.96 -7.04 -8.12
C LEU A 32 -8.23 -7.88 -8.26
N LEU A 33 -8.36 -8.88 -7.41
CA LEU A 33 -9.50 -9.80 -7.44
C LEU A 33 -10.42 -9.55 -6.25
N ALA A 34 -11.65 -10.07 -6.33
CA ALA A 34 -12.63 -9.91 -5.27
C ALA A 34 -12.11 -10.44 -3.91
N GLU A 35 -11.33 -11.52 -3.93
CA GLU A 35 -10.75 -12.05 -2.71
C GLU A 35 -9.76 -11.08 -2.07
N HIS A 36 -8.96 -10.39 -2.89
CA HIS A 36 -8.06 -9.35 -2.39
C HIS A 36 -8.86 -8.24 -1.72
N VAL A 37 -9.95 -7.81 -2.33
CA VAL A 37 -10.79 -6.76 -1.77
C VAL A 37 -11.35 -7.20 -0.42
N ARG A 38 -11.79 -8.45 -0.30
CA ARG A 38 -12.29 -8.98 0.97
C ARG A 38 -11.21 -9.00 2.04
N ARG A 39 -10.00 -9.44 1.69
CA ARG A 39 -8.88 -9.47 2.64
C ARG A 39 -8.50 -8.07 3.10
N LEU A 40 -8.49 -7.11 2.17
CA LEU A 40 -8.21 -5.72 2.53
C LEU A 40 -9.27 -5.17 3.46
N ALA A 41 -10.54 -5.45 3.18
CA ALA A 41 -11.62 -4.99 4.03
C ALA A 41 -11.54 -5.59 5.44
N GLU A 42 -11.18 -6.87 5.54
CA GLU A 42 -11.02 -7.55 6.82
C GLU A 42 -9.81 -7.03 7.60
N ALA A 43 -8.76 -6.65 6.89
CA ALA A 43 -7.52 -6.17 7.51
C ALA A 43 -7.62 -4.73 8.00
N ARG A 44 -8.56 -3.97 7.48
CA ARG A 44 -8.73 -2.58 7.88
C ARG A 44 -9.03 -2.46 9.37
N GLU A 45 -8.30 -1.60 10.05
CA GLU A 45 -8.52 -1.35 11.47
C GLU A 45 -9.23 -0.02 11.67
N PRO A 46 -10.40 0.00 12.34
CA PRO A 46 -11.10 1.25 12.64
C PRO A 46 -10.21 2.21 13.44
N GLY A 47 -10.25 3.49 13.08
CA GLY A 47 -9.46 4.49 13.76
C GLY A 47 -8.04 4.66 13.24
N ARG A 48 -7.63 3.81 12.30
CA ARG A 48 -6.32 3.92 11.65
C ARG A 48 -6.49 4.23 10.17
N LEU A 49 -5.53 4.96 9.62
CA LEU A 49 -5.45 5.10 8.17
C LEU A 49 -4.96 3.78 7.57
N PHE A 50 -5.45 3.46 6.38
CA PHE A 50 -5.08 2.23 5.71
C PHE A 50 -4.20 2.55 4.50
N VAL A 51 -2.97 2.06 4.53
CA VAL A 51 -1.95 2.29 3.49
C VAL A 51 -1.64 0.95 2.83
N VAL A 52 -1.71 0.92 1.50
CA VAL A 52 -1.41 -0.29 0.74
C VAL A 52 -0.24 -0.02 -0.19
N GLU A 53 0.77 -0.89 -0.12
CA GLU A 53 1.89 -0.86 -1.07
C GLU A 53 1.59 -1.85 -2.18
N VAL A 54 1.70 -1.38 -3.43
CA VAL A 54 1.57 -2.24 -4.60
C VAL A 54 2.96 -2.59 -5.09
N THR A 55 3.30 -3.88 -5.01
CA THR A 55 4.61 -4.39 -5.39
C THR A 55 4.56 -5.01 -6.78
N ASN A 56 5.72 -5.36 -7.33
CA ASN A 56 5.81 -5.96 -8.66
C ASN A 56 6.17 -7.44 -8.58
N PRO A 57 5.40 -8.31 -9.22
CA PRO A 57 5.86 -9.68 -9.45
C PRO A 57 6.93 -9.69 -10.53
N SER A 58 7.59 -10.85 -10.71
CA SER A 58 8.65 -10.97 -11.71
C SER A 58 8.14 -10.75 -13.14
N GLN A 59 6.91 -11.13 -13.42
CA GLN A 59 6.29 -10.98 -14.75
C GLN A 59 4.88 -10.41 -14.58
N PRO A 60 4.77 -9.10 -14.43
CA PRO A 60 3.46 -8.50 -14.19
C PRO A 60 2.55 -8.59 -15.42
N LEU A 61 1.29 -8.87 -15.15
CA LEU A 61 0.24 -8.85 -16.18
C LEU A 61 -0.19 -7.43 -16.48
N LEU A 62 -0.30 -6.60 -15.44
CA LEU A 62 -0.71 -5.20 -15.57
C LEU A 62 0.42 -4.29 -15.11
N ALA A 63 0.50 -3.10 -15.69
CA ALA A 63 1.45 -2.11 -15.23
C ALA A 63 1.21 -1.78 -13.76
N GLN A 64 2.28 -1.52 -13.02
CA GLN A 64 2.19 -1.22 -11.59
C GLN A 64 1.25 -0.05 -11.32
N ARG A 65 1.34 1.01 -12.11
CA ARG A 65 0.49 2.18 -11.95
C ARG A 65 -0.99 1.83 -12.11
N ALA A 66 -1.32 1.00 -13.09
CA ALA A 66 -2.70 0.58 -13.31
C ALA A 66 -3.23 -0.21 -12.13
N ARG A 67 -2.42 -1.11 -11.57
CA ARG A 67 -2.81 -1.87 -10.39
C ARG A 67 -3.00 -0.97 -9.18
N ALA A 68 -2.13 0.00 -9.01
CA ALA A 68 -2.24 0.97 -7.94
C ALA A 68 -3.51 1.81 -8.05
N GLU A 69 -3.90 2.20 -9.26
CA GLU A 69 -5.12 2.96 -9.47
C GLU A 69 -6.37 2.16 -9.09
N LEU A 70 -6.37 0.85 -9.38
CA LEU A 70 -7.47 -0.01 -8.97
C LEU A 70 -7.58 -0.12 -7.45
N VAL A 71 -6.45 -0.31 -6.78
CA VAL A 71 -6.43 -0.36 -5.31
C VAL A 71 -6.86 0.97 -4.72
N ALA A 72 -6.39 2.08 -5.28
CA ALA A 72 -6.76 3.41 -4.81
C ALA A 72 -8.25 3.71 -4.95
N ALA A 73 -8.92 3.04 -5.89
CA ALA A 73 -10.36 3.22 -6.07
C ALA A 73 -11.19 2.60 -4.94
N LEU A 74 -10.59 1.76 -4.11
CA LEU A 74 -11.31 1.15 -3.00
C LEU A 74 -11.54 2.17 -1.88
N SER A 75 -12.76 2.26 -1.41
CA SER A 75 -13.13 3.27 -0.41
C SER A 75 -12.41 3.09 0.92
N MET A 76 -12.05 1.85 1.27
CA MET A 76 -11.39 1.58 2.55
C MET A 76 -9.91 1.94 2.54
N VAL A 77 -9.31 2.17 1.39
CA VAL A 77 -7.88 2.48 1.27
C VAL A 77 -7.69 4.00 1.31
N ASP A 78 -6.82 4.48 2.19
CA ASP A 78 -6.54 5.90 2.32
C ASP A 78 -5.37 6.35 1.44
N TYR A 79 -4.30 5.57 1.41
CA TYR A 79 -3.12 5.88 0.59
C TYR A 79 -2.57 4.63 -0.06
N VAL A 80 -1.98 4.80 -1.25
CA VAL A 80 -1.31 3.74 -1.99
C VAL A 80 0.10 4.21 -2.29
N VAL A 81 1.08 3.34 -2.09
CA VAL A 81 2.46 3.61 -2.48
C VAL A 81 2.92 2.54 -3.46
N LEU A 82 3.80 2.95 -4.39
CA LEU A 82 4.38 2.05 -5.36
C LEU A 82 5.67 1.48 -4.78
N GLY A 83 5.69 0.17 -4.55
CA GLY A 83 6.86 -0.49 -3.99
C GLY A 83 7.92 -0.76 -5.05
N ASP A 84 9.17 -0.74 -4.63
CA ASP A 84 10.29 -1.08 -5.49
C ASP A 84 10.59 -2.57 -5.39
N GLY A 85 10.54 -3.24 -6.53
CA GLY A 85 10.95 -4.62 -6.61
C GLY A 85 9.94 -5.63 -6.11
N ASP A 86 10.43 -6.83 -5.90
CA ASP A 86 9.64 -7.99 -5.57
C ASP A 86 9.62 -8.20 -4.05
N ALA A 87 8.47 -8.05 -3.45
CA ALA A 87 8.30 -8.25 -2.02
C ALA A 87 8.17 -9.73 -1.63
N GLY A 88 8.60 -10.62 -2.50
CA GLY A 88 8.50 -12.05 -2.27
C GLY A 88 7.42 -12.68 -3.14
N ALA A 89 7.72 -13.84 -3.65
CA ALA A 89 6.92 -14.49 -4.69
C ALA A 89 5.48 -14.80 -4.29
N ASP A 90 5.22 -14.92 -3.01
CA ASP A 90 3.90 -15.36 -2.53
C ASP A 90 3.14 -14.30 -1.78
N ALA A 91 3.63 -13.09 -1.81
CA ALA A 91 3.01 -12.06 -0.99
C ALA A 91 1.83 -11.43 -1.68
N ASP A 92 0.71 -12.06 -1.59
CA ASP A 92 -0.52 -11.36 -1.90
C ASP A 92 -0.65 -10.17 -0.96
N ILE A 93 -0.32 -10.40 0.32
CA ILE A 93 -0.36 -9.35 1.32
C ILE A 93 0.79 -9.59 2.31
N SER A 94 1.64 -8.58 2.51
CA SER A 94 2.73 -8.66 3.48
C SER A 94 2.78 -7.40 4.32
N GLU A 95 2.16 -7.48 5.48
CA GLU A 95 2.09 -6.37 6.42
C GLU A 95 3.46 -5.94 6.94
N ARG A 96 4.33 -6.91 7.20
CA ARG A 96 5.62 -6.65 7.84
C ARG A 96 6.57 -5.81 7.00
N PHE A 97 6.52 -5.97 5.68
CA PHE A 97 7.47 -5.29 4.81
C PHE A 97 7.27 -3.78 4.83
N ILE A 98 6.05 -3.33 4.59
CA ILE A 98 5.78 -1.89 4.52
C ILE A 98 5.95 -1.23 5.88
N GLU A 99 5.57 -1.91 6.95
CA GLU A 99 5.76 -1.41 8.30
C GLU A 99 7.24 -1.18 8.60
N HIS A 100 8.10 -2.13 8.23
CA HIS A 100 9.54 -2.03 8.42
C HIS A 100 10.13 -0.85 7.63
N VAL A 101 9.75 -0.71 6.36
CA VAL A 101 10.22 0.36 5.51
C VAL A 101 9.82 1.72 6.07
N LEU A 102 8.58 1.85 6.51
CA LEU A 102 8.10 3.11 7.06
C LEU A 102 8.79 3.46 8.37
N ASN A 103 9.00 2.48 9.24
CA ASN A 103 9.70 2.70 10.51
C ASN A 103 11.13 3.18 10.27
N ARG A 104 11.83 2.61 9.31
CA ARG A 104 13.17 3.06 8.93
C ARG A 104 13.15 4.51 8.46
N HIS A 105 12.19 4.85 7.61
CA HIS A 105 12.08 6.20 7.07
C HIS A 105 11.79 7.21 8.19
N VAL A 106 10.89 6.88 9.10
CA VAL A 106 10.57 7.74 10.24
C VAL A 106 11.79 7.94 11.15
N GLN A 107 12.53 6.88 11.43
CA GLN A 107 13.74 6.97 12.25
C GLN A 107 14.79 7.85 11.60
N GLU A 108 14.99 7.73 10.29
CA GLU A 108 15.93 8.58 9.56
C GLU A 108 15.51 10.04 9.58
N SER A 109 14.22 10.31 9.54
CA SER A 109 13.69 11.67 9.56
C SER A 109 13.82 12.37 10.92
N ARG A 110 13.98 11.60 12.00
CA ARG A 110 14.09 12.14 13.34
C ARG A 110 15.51 12.52 13.76
N ARG A 111 16.48 12.30 12.91
CA ARG A 111 17.87 12.61 13.20
C ARG A 111 18.20 14.06 12.92
#